data_9b57ee941a12a5f5fb16fddcfa15a4c1
#
_entry.id   9b57ee941a12a5f5fb16fddcfa15a4c1
#
_cell.length_a   1.000
_cell.length_b   1.000
_cell.length_c   1.000
_cell.angle_alpha   90.00
_cell.angle_beta   90.00
_cell.angle_gamma   90.00
#
_symmetry.space_group_name_H-M   'P 1'
#
loop_
_entity.id
_entity.type
_entity.pdbx_description
1 polymer ?
#
loop_
_entity_poly.entity_id
_entity_poly.type
_entity_poly.pdbx_seq_one_letter_code
_entity_poly.pdbx_strand_id
1 'polypeptide(L)'
;MAPPATERGLKSVVWQKIKATVFDDCKKEGEWKIMLLDEFTTKLLASCCKMTDLLAEGITVVENIYKNREPVRQMKALYFISPTSKSVDCFLRDFASKSENKYKAAYIYFTDFCPDSLFNKIKASCSKSIRRCKEINISFIPLESQVYTLDVPDAFYYCYSPDPSNANGKDAIMEAMAEQIVTVCATLDENPGVRYKSKPLDNASKLAQLVEKKLENYYKIDEKSQIKGKTHSQLIIIDRGFDPVSTVLHELTFQAMAYDLLPIENDTYKYKTDGKEKEAILEEDDDLWVRIRHRHIAVVLEEIPKLMKEISSTKKATEGKTSLSALAQLMKKMPHFRKQITKQVVHLNLAEDCMSKFKPNIEKLCKSEQSQQSKPLRKDRSTEETFQLSRWTPFIKDILEDAIDNRLDSKEWPYCSQCPAVWNGSGAVSARQKPRTNYLEDRKNGSKLIIFVIGGITYSEMRCAYEVSQAHKSCEVIIGSTHVLTPRKLLDDIKMLNKPKDKVSFTKDE
;
A
#
# COMPACT_ATOMS: atom_id res chain seq x y z
N MET A 1 21.38 16.96 5.84
CA MET A 1 21.24 15.84 4.90
C MET A 1 19.76 15.49 4.85
N ALA A 2 19.15 15.39 3.67
CA ALA A 2 17.79 14.89 3.58
C ALA A 2 17.75 13.41 4.03
N PRO A 3 16.74 12.97 4.81
CA PRO A 3 16.61 11.57 5.19
C PRO A 3 16.53 10.67 3.94
N PRO A 4 16.99 9.42 4.01
CA PRO A 4 16.91 8.49 2.88
C PRO A 4 15.46 8.33 2.41
N ALA A 5 15.27 8.01 1.13
CA ALA A 5 13.95 7.93 0.49
C ALA A 5 12.97 6.99 1.21
N THR A 6 13.48 5.97 1.90
CA THR A 6 12.72 5.03 2.73
C THR A 6 12.08 5.67 3.98
N GLU A 7 12.56 6.82 4.44
CA GLU A 7 11.98 7.52 5.61
C GLU A 7 10.85 8.49 5.23
N ARG A 8 10.53 8.67 3.94
CA ARG A 8 9.53 9.65 3.47
C ARG A 8 8.29 9.04 2.85
N GLY A 9 8.27 7.74 2.55
CA GLY A 9 7.16 7.08 1.87
C GLY A 9 5.95 6.81 2.76
N LEU A 10 4.87 6.37 2.14
CA LEU A 10 3.58 6.09 2.79
C LEU A 10 3.71 5.15 4.00
N LYS A 11 4.55 4.12 3.94
CA LYS A 11 4.82 3.22 5.08
C LYS A 11 5.34 3.96 6.31
N SER A 12 6.27 4.89 6.10
CA SER A 12 6.82 5.71 7.19
C SER A 12 5.76 6.65 7.78
N VAL A 13 4.95 7.30 6.94
CA VAL A 13 3.86 8.17 7.40
C VAL A 13 2.86 7.39 8.25
N VAL A 14 2.45 6.21 7.80
CA VAL A 14 1.53 5.31 8.53
C VAL A 14 2.15 4.87 9.86
N TRP A 15 3.40 4.42 9.85
CA TRP A 15 4.09 4.02 11.08
C TRP A 15 4.18 5.17 12.09
N GLN A 16 4.56 6.37 11.66
CA GLN A 16 4.65 7.53 12.54
C GLN A 16 3.29 7.92 13.11
N LYS A 17 2.21 7.85 12.32
CA LYS A 17 0.86 8.07 12.82
C LYS A 17 0.46 7.02 13.87
N ILE A 18 0.71 5.73 13.62
CA ILE A 18 0.46 4.67 14.60
C ILE A 18 1.29 4.92 15.88
N LYS A 19 2.57 5.25 15.73
CA LYS A 19 3.45 5.52 16.86
C LYS A 19 2.89 6.66 17.73
N ALA A 20 2.59 7.79 17.15
CA ALA A 20 2.08 8.96 17.87
C ALA A 20 0.69 8.73 18.50
N THR A 21 -0.20 8.00 17.82
CA THR A 21 -1.59 7.87 18.27
C THR A 21 -1.83 6.66 19.18
N VAL A 22 -1.06 5.58 19.02
CA VAL A 22 -1.23 4.32 19.77
C VAL A 22 -0.15 4.18 20.82
N PHE A 23 1.12 4.19 20.43
CA PHE A 23 2.21 3.88 21.37
C PHE A 23 2.51 5.03 22.32
N ASP A 24 2.71 6.24 21.83
CA ASP A 24 3.01 7.40 22.67
C ASP A 24 1.86 7.73 23.63
N ASP A 25 0.60 7.50 23.21
CA ASP A 25 -0.59 7.71 24.03
C ASP A 25 -0.70 6.75 25.22
N CYS A 26 -0.18 5.53 25.11
CA CYS A 26 -0.21 4.53 26.16
C CYS A 26 1.17 4.23 26.78
N LYS A 27 2.24 4.92 26.35
CA LYS A 27 3.60 4.70 26.83
C LYS A 27 3.71 5.12 28.28
N LYS A 28 4.29 4.20 29.08
CA LYS A 28 4.65 4.48 30.46
C LYS A 28 5.98 3.78 30.73
N GLU A 29 6.92 4.53 31.26
CA GLU A 29 8.26 4.02 31.54
C GLU A 29 8.23 2.78 32.41
N GLY A 30 9.02 1.76 32.04
CA GLY A 30 9.09 0.49 32.75
C GLY A 30 7.86 -0.43 32.65
N GLU A 31 6.86 -0.09 31.81
CA GLU A 31 5.65 -0.91 31.65
C GLU A 31 5.62 -1.63 30.31
N TRP A 32 5.67 -2.95 30.37
CA TRP A 32 5.52 -3.83 29.21
C TRP A 32 4.06 -4.21 28.99
N LYS A 33 3.66 -4.40 27.70
CA LYS A 33 2.30 -4.73 27.30
C LYS A 33 2.28 -5.90 26.31
N ILE A 34 1.16 -6.62 26.30
CA ILE A 34 0.85 -7.60 25.26
C ILE A 34 0.00 -6.88 24.20
N MET A 35 0.33 -7.06 22.94
CA MET A 35 -0.43 -6.49 21.84
C MET A 35 -1.31 -7.54 21.17
N LEU A 36 -2.58 -7.21 20.97
CA LEU A 36 -3.58 -8.09 20.37
C LEU A 36 -4.07 -7.48 19.06
N LEU A 37 -3.96 -8.28 18.02
CA LEU A 37 -4.24 -7.88 16.64
C LEU A 37 -5.29 -8.80 16.02
N ASP A 38 -6.12 -8.27 15.15
CA ASP A 38 -6.90 -9.04 14.19
C ASP A 38 -6.11 -9.26 12.88
N GLU A 39 -6.74 -9.85 11.87
CA GLU A 39 -6.08 -10.17 10.61
C GLU A 39 -5.65 -8.91 9.86
N PHE A 40 -6.54 -7.88 9.81
CA PHE A 40 -6.25 -6.63 9.12
C PHE A 40 -5.10 -5.87 9.78
N THR A 41 -5.15 -5.69 11.11
CA THR A 41 -4.12 -4.95 11.85
C THR A 41 -2.79 -5.71 11.91
N THR A 42 -2.82 -7.05 11.81
CA THR A 42 -1.60 -7.85 11.63
C THR A 42 -0.92 -7.52 10.29
N LYS A 43 -1.68 -7.49 9.18
CA LYS A 43 -1.15 -7.10 7.87
C LYS A 43 -0.67 -5.65 7.87
N LEU A 44 -1.44 -4.73 8.47
CA LEU A 44 -1.11 -3.31 8.56
C LEU A 44 0.23 -3.08 9.28
N LEU A 45 0.42 -3.67 10.45
CA LEU A 45 1.68 -3.54 11.17
C LEU A 45 2.85 -4.24 10.47
N ALA A 46 2.64 -5.44 9.95
CA ALA A 46 3.66 -6.16 9.19
C ALA A 46 4.15 -5.38 7.96
N SER A 47 3.30 -4.52 7.36
CA SER A 47 3.68 -3.71 6.20
C SER A 47 4.55 -2.49 6.55
N CYS A 48 4.54 -1.99 7.78
CA CYS A 48 5.16 -0.72 8.14
C CYS A 48 6.15 -0.77 9.32
N CYS A 49 6.23 -1.87 10.08
CA CYS A 49 7.18 -1.99 11.21
C CYS A 49 7.63 -3.43 11.43
N LYS A 50 8.74 -3.58 12.15
CA LYS A 50 9.31 -4.87 12.56
C LYS A 50 9.03 -5.15 14.03
N MET A 51 9.17 -6.41 14.44
CA MET A 51 9.02 -6.78 15.85
C MET A 51 9.99 -6.01 16.78
N THR A 52 11.19 -5.66 16.28
CA THR A 52 12.16 -4.84 17.00
C THR A 52 11.63 -3.44 17.31
N ASP A 53 10.84 -2.86 16.41
CA ASP A 53 10.25 -1.53 16.59
C ASP A 53 9.15 -1.59 17.64
N LEU A 54 8.34 -2.65 17.65
CA LEU A 54 7.32 -2.90 18.67
C LEU A 54 7.95 -3.12 20.05
N LEU A 55 9.06 -3.87 20.12
CA LEU A 55 9.83 -4.04 21.36
C LEU A 55 10.32 -2.70 21.91
N ALA A 56 10.81 -1.80 21.05
CA ALA A 56 11.25 -0.46 21.46
C ALA A 56 10.10 0.40 22.02
N GLU A 57 8.86 0.12 21.62
CA GLU A 57 7.65 0.77 22.13
C GLU A 57 7.04 0.07 23.36
N GLY A 58 7.72 -0.94 23.94
CA GLY A 58 7.30 -1.62 25.17
C GLY A 58 6.28 -2.74 24.94
N ILE A 59 6.24 -3.34 23.74
CA ILE A 59 5.45 -4.53 23.44
C ILE A 59 6.34 -5.76 23.56
N THR A 60 5.99 -6.71 24.43
CA THR A 60 6.77 -7.94 24.62
C THR A 60 6.31 -9.07 23.71
N VAL A 61 4.99 -9.18 23.51
CA VAL A 61 4.35 -10.27 22.77
C VAL A 61 3.25 -9.67 21.88
N VAL A 62 3.14 -10.19 20.68
CA VAL A 62 2.06 -9.90 19.74
C VAL A 62 1.28 -11.18 19.49
N GLU A 63 -0.02 -11.15 19.70
CA GLU A 63 -0.91 -12.30 19.58
C GLU A 63 -2.13 -11.99 18.70
N ASN A 64 -2.63 -13.03 18.03
CA ASN A 64 -3.87 -12.92 17.27
C ASN A 64 -5.07 -13.01 18.22
N ILE A 65 -6.00 -12.05 18.14
CA ILE A 65 -7.17 -11.95 19.02
C ILE A 65 -8.11 -13.15 18.90
N TYR A 66 -8.12 -13.85 17.77
CA TYR A 66 -9.02 -14.98 17.49
C TYR A 66 -8.47 -16.33 17.99
N LYS A 67 -7.18 -16.41 18.35
CA LYS A 67 -6.57 -17.65 18.86
C LYS A 67 -6.79 -17.81 20.35
N ASN A 68 -6.74 -19.06 20.83
CA ASN A 68 -6.67 -19.33 22.26
C ASN A 68 -5.38 -18.76 22.84
N ARG A 69 -5.51 -18.10 23.99
CA ARG A 69 -4.42 -17.37 24.65
C ARG A 69 -4.46 -17.63 26.16
N GLU A 70 -3.30 -17.83 26.73
CA GLU A 70 -3.18 -17.97 28.19
C GLU A 70 -3.37 -16.62 28.90
N PRO A 71 -4.04 -16.61 30.08
CA PRO A 71 -4.23 -15.40 30.84
C PRO A 71 -2.91 -14.86 31.41
N VAL A 72 -2.63 -13.57 31.21
CA VAL A 72 -1.47 -12.87 31.79
C VAL A 72 -1.98 -11.71 32.66
N ARG A 73 -2.54 -12.02 33.82
CA ARG A 73 -3.32 -11.11 34.67
C ARG A 73 -2.53 -9.96 35.25
N GLN A 74 -1.21 -10.03 35.30
CA GLN A 74 -0.33 -8.98 35.79
C GLN A 74 -0.02 -7.93 34.71
N MET A 75 -0.21 -8.24 33.43
CA MET A 75 0.11 -7.36 32.31
C MET A 75 -1.13 -6.64 31.79
N LYS A 76 -0.92 -5.47 31.20
CA LYS A 76 -1.92 -4.75 30.43
C LYS A 76 -1.89 -5.21 28.98
N ALA A 77 -3.05 -5.16 28.33
CA ALA A 77 -3.21 -5.53 26.94
C ALA A 77 -3.53 -4.28 26.08
N LEU A 78 -2.89 -4.19 24.92
CA LEU A 78 -3.16 -3.20 23.89
C LEU A 78 -3.87 -3.91 22.74
N TYR A 79 -5.14 -3.60 22.55
CA TYR A 79 -5.96 -4.08 21.44
C TYR A 79 -5.89 -3.07 20.30
N PHE A 80 -5.29 -3.47 19.21
CA PHE A 80 -5.31 -2.71 17.97
C PHE A 80 -6.08 -3.54 16.95
N ILE A 81 -7.35 -3.20 16.72
CA ILE A 81 -8.32 -4.06 16.06
C ILE A 81 -9.28 -3.26 15.17
N SER A 82 -9.84 -3.92 14.17
CA SER A 82 -10.94 -3.38 13.37
C SER A 82 -12.23 -3.34 14.19
N PRO A 83 -13.12 -2.35 14.00
CA PRO A 83 -14.38 -2.23 14.74
C PRO A 83 -15.45 -3.18 14.18
N THR A 84 -15.18 -4.49 14.24
CA THR A 84 -16.10 -5.56 13.82
C THR A 84 -16.73 -6.26 15.01
N SER A 85 -17.93 -6.83 14.84
CA SER A 85 -18.59 -7.62 15.88
C SER A 85 -17.68 -8.76 16.37
N LYS A 86 -17.00 -9.46 15.46
CA LYS A 86 -16.08 -10.55 15.75
C LYS A 86 -14.92 -10.12 16.65
N SER A 87 -14.25 -9.02 16.32
CA SER A 87 -13.12 -8.49 17.12
C SER A 87 -13.58 -7.99 18.48
N VAL A 88 -14.71 -7.29 18.54
CA VAL A 88 -15.31 -6.77 19.79
C VAL A 88 -15.74 -7.93 20.69
N ASP A 89 -16.38 -8.97 20.17
CA ASP A 89 -16.81 -10.13 20.95
C ASP A 89 -15.63 -10.92 21.52
N CYS A 90 -14.53 -11.00 20.77
CA CYS A 90 -13.28 -11.59 21.29
C CYS A 90 -12.67 -10.75 22.42
N PHE A 91 -12.66 -9.42 22.26
CA PHE A 91 -12.24 -8.51 23.33
C PHE A 91 -13.11 -8.68 24.60
N LEU A 92 -14.43 -8.71 24.45
CA LEU A 92 -15.34 -8.86 25.58
C LEU A 92 -15.15 -10.18 26.34
N ARG A 93 -14.87 -11.27 25.63
CA ARG A 93 -14.57 -12.57 26.25
C ARG A 93 -13.33 -12.54 27.16
N ASP A 94 -12.35 -11.71 26.85
CA ASP A 94 -11.15 -11.58 27.68
C ASP A 94 -11.41 -10.83 29.00
N PHE A 95 -12.56 -10.15 29.13
CA PHE A 95 -12.99 -9.40 30.32
C PHE A 95 -14.40 -9.79 30.82
N ALA A 96 -14.85 -10.99 30.50
CA ALA A 96 -16.21 -11.47 30.82
C ALA A 96 -16.53 -11.56 32.29
N SER A 97 -15.55 -11.77 33.16
CA SER A 97 -15.72 -11.88 34.62
C SER A 97 -14.55 -11.20 35.34
N LYS A 98 -14.85 -10.44 36.40
CA LYS A 98 -13.80 -9.78 37.21
C LYS A 98 -12.78 -10.75 37.79
N SER A 99 -13.18 -12.00 38.12
CA SER A 99 -12.32 -13.04 38.67
C SER A 99 -11.51 -13.75 37.60
N GLU A 100 -11.90 -13.64 36.31
CA GLU A 100 -11.33 -14.42 35.22
C GLU A 100 -10.75 -13.55 34.09
N ASN A 101 -10.60 -12.24 34.33
CA ASN A 101 -9.98 -11.35 33.33
C ASN A 101 -8.62 -11.88 32.92
N LYS A 102 -8.38 -11.98 31.61
CA LYS A 102 -7.09 -12.43 31.07
C LYS A 102 -5.96 -11.42 31.32
N TYR A 103 -6.29 -10.15 31.40
CA TYR A 103 -5.31 -9.06 31.55
C TYR A 103 -5.72 -8.07 32.64
N LYS A 104 -4.76 -7.33 33.16
CA LYS A 104 -4.96 -6.34 34.21
C LYS A 104 -5.84 -5.17 33.78
N ALA A 105 -5.69 -4.70 32.55
CA ALA A 105 -6.45 -3.61 31.95
C ALA A 105 -6.24 -3.60 30.44
N ALA A 106 -7.11 -2.89 29.72
CA ALA A 106 -7.08 -2.77 28.27
C ALA A 106 -6.85 -1.34 27.81
N TYR A 107 -6.08 -1.19 26.73
CA TYR A 107 -6.05 -0.06 25.82
C TYR A 107 -6.65 -0.53 24.51
N ILE A 108 -7.62 0.19 23.94
CA ILE A 108 -8.30 -0.19 22.71
C ILE A 108 -8.08 0.91 21.67
N TYR A 109 -7.59 0.53 20.50
CA TYR A 109 -7.42 1.41 19.36
C TYR A 109 -8.09 0.76 18.15
N PHE A 110 -9.14 1.40 17.66
CA PHE A 110 -9.85 0.96 16.46
C PHE A 110 -9.23 1.57 15.21
N THR A 111 -9.13 0.78 14.16
CA THR A 111 -8.61 1.24 12.86
C THR A 111 -9.50 2.27 12.20
N ASP A 112 -10.80 2.26 12.51
CA ASP A 112 -11.82 3.09 11.90
C ASP A 112 -12.90 3.46 12.92
N PHE A 113 -13.94 4.18 12.48
CA PHE A 113 -15.09 4.55 13.28
C PHE A 113 -15.75 3.31 13.90
N CYS A 114 -15.94 3.34 15.20
CA CYS A 114 -16.60 2.25 15.94
C CYS A 114 -18.09 2.55 16.04
N PRO A 115 -18.96 1.71 15.43
CA PRO A 115 -20.41 1.87 15.51
C PRO A 115 -20.90 1.98 16.96
N ASP A 116 -21.87 2.87 17.22
CA ASP A 116 -22.43 3.11 18.55
C ASP A 116 -22.93 1.82 19.21
N SER A 117 -23.48 0.89 18.45
CA SER A 117 -23.93 -0.41 18.94
C SER A 117 -22.79 -1.21 19.56
N LEU A 118 -21.63 -1.27 18.92
CA LEU A 118 -20.43 -1.96 19.40
C LEU A 118 -19.80 -1.21 20.56
N PHE A 119 -19.70 0.11 20.47
CA PHE A 119 -19.17 0.94 21.55
C PHE A 119 -20.02 0.82 22.84
N ASN A 120 -21.34 0.88 22.73
CA ASN A 120 -22.25 0.71 23.87
C ASN A 120 -22.13 -0.69 24.50
N LYS A 121 -21.95 -1.75 23.68
CA LYS A 121 -21.70 -3.12 24.16
C LYS A 121 -20.43 -3.20 25.01
N ILE A 122 -19.34 -2.58 24.54
CA ILE A 122 -18.06 -2.50 25.27
C ILE A 122 -18.25 -1.72 26.58
N LYS A 123 -18.89 -0.54 26.54
CA LYS A 123 -19.14 0.33 27.68
C LYS A 123 -19.95 -0.37 28.78
N ALA A 124 -20.98 -1.10 28.41
CA ALA A 124 -21.84 -1.83 29.35
C ALA A 124 -21.11 -2.97 30.03
N SER A 125 -20.25 -3.70 29.29
CA SER A 125 -19.64 -4.96 29.80
C SER A 125 -18.36 -4.76 30.59
N CYS A 126 -17.45 -3.89 30.16
CA CYS A 126 -16.08 -3.85 30.72
C CYS A 126 -15.45 -2.46 30.84
N SER A 127 -16.25 -1.40 30.95
CA SER A 127 -15.76 0.01 31.05
C SER A 127 -14.70 0.22 32.15
N LYS A 128 -14.82 -0.50 33.29
CA LYS A 128 -13.87 -0.39 34.42
C LYS A 128 -12.47 -0.92 34.11
N SER A 129 -12.35 -1.83 33.17
CA SER A 129 -11.07 -2.46 32.76
C SER A 129 -10.36 -1.65 31.67
N ILE A 130 -11.06 -0.72 31.02
CA ILE A 130 -10.54 0.07 29.90
C ILE A 130 -9.83 1.32 30.39
N ARG A 131 -8.61 1.55 29.94
CA ARG A 131 -7.81 2.76 30.23
C ARG A 131 -7.92 3.81 29.13
N ARG A 132 -8.00 3.36 27.88
CA ARG A 132 -8.15 4.18 26.68
C ARG A 132 -9.02 3.44 25.68
N CYS A 133 -9.82 4.19 24.93
CA CYS A 133 -10.54 3.72 23.75
C CYS A 133 -10.53 4.85 22.74
N LYS A 134 -9.91 4.63 21.56
CA LYS A 134 -9.73 5.65 20.51
C LYS A 134 -9.89 5.03 19.13
N GLU A 135 -10.26 5.86 18.18
CA GLU A 135 -10.24 5.61 16.74
C GLU A 135 -8.99 6.29 16.15
N ILE A 136 -8.26 5.59 15.28
CA ILE A 136 -7.01 6.10 14.71
C ILE A 136 -7.12 6.45 13.24
N ASN A 137 -8.22 6.09 12.59
CA ASN A 137 -8.52 6.38 11.18
C ASN A 137 -7.40 5.95 10.23
N ILE A 138 -7.08 4.64 10.22
CA ILE A 138 -6.18 3.97 9.29
C ILE A 138 -6.82 2.66 8.89
N SER A 139 -7.57 2.66 7.78
CA SER A 139 -8.32 1.49 7.25
C SER A 139 -7.81 1.05 5.88
N PHE A 140 -6.51 1.19 5.63
CA PHE A 140 -5.82 0.74 4.42
C PHE A 140 -4.46 0.14 4.77
N ILE A 141 -3.86 -0.59 3.84
CA ILE A 141 -2.54 -1.19 4.01
C ILE A 141 -1.55 -0.53 3.05
N PRO A 142 -0.47 0.09 3.54
CA PRO A 142 0.61 0.60 2.69
C PRO A 142 1.46 -0.59 2.20
N LEU A 143 1.40 -0.90 0.92
CA LEU A 143 2.17 -1.99 0.31
C LEU A 143 3.62 -1.57 0.04
N GLU A 144 3.78 -0.35 -0.48
CA GLU A 144 5.07 0.24 -0.82
C GLU A 144 5.07 1.75 -0.50
N SER A 145 6.19 2.40 -0.68
CA SER A 145 6.33 3.85 -0.40
C SER A 145 5.31 4.73 -1.13
N GLN A 146 4.83 4.31 -2.30
CA GLN A 146 3.85 5.04 -3.11
C GLN A 146 2.61 4.21 -3.45
N VAL A 147 2.43 3.04 -2.83
CA VAL A 147 1.36 2.10 -3.16
C VAL A 147 0.58 1.69 -1.92
N TYR A 148 -0.75 1.70 -2.01
CA TYR A 148 -1.63 1.18 -0.97
C TYR A 148 -2.73 0.27 -1.51
N THR A 149 -3.30 -0.53 -0.63
CA THR A 149 -4.51 -1.31 -0.92
C THR A 149 -5.55 -1.12 0.19
N LEU A 150 -6.82 -1.16 -0.18
CA LEU A 150 -7.90 -1.23 0.80
C LEU A 150 -8.11 -2.65 1.34
N ASP A 151 -7.44 -3.65 0.77
CA ASP A 151 -7.57 -5.08 1.09
C ASP A 151 -9.03 -5.58 1.01
N VAL A 152 -9.74 -5.18 -0.06
CA VAL A 152 -11.14 -5.50 -0.32
C VAL A 152 -11.29 -6.17 -1.69
N PRO A 153 -10.78 -7.40 -1.88
CA PRO A 153 -10.84 -8.10 -3.17
C PRO A 153 -12.27 -8.37 -3.64
N ASP A 154 -13.21 -8.53 -2.71
CA ASP A 154 -14.63 -8.75 -3.00
C ASP A 154 -15.30 -7.57 -3.72
N ALA A 155 -14.69 -6.38 -3.66
CA ALA A 155 -15.16 -5.22 -4.41
C ALA A 155 -15.24 -5.48 -5.92
N PHE A 156 -14.36 -6.33 -6.48
CA PHE A 156 -14.44 -6.70 -7.89
C PHE A 156 -15.76 -7.39 -8.22
N TYR A 157 -16.16 -8.36 -7.40
CA TYR A 157 -17.44 -9.06 -7.59
C TYR A 157 -18.64 -8.11 -7.50
N TYR A 158 -18.75 -7.33 -6.43
CA TYR A 158 -19.89 -6.43 -6.24
C TYR A 158 -19.97 -5.31 -7.26
N CYS A 159 -18.84 -4.77 -7.70
CA CYS A 159 -18.82 -3.67 -8.66
C CYS A 159 -19.09 -4.11 -10.11
N TYR A 160 -18.74 -5.36 -10.46
CA TYR A 160 -18.75 -5.81 -11.86
C TYR A 160 -19.66 -7.02 -12.12
N SER A 161 -20.26 -7.63 -11.10
CA SER A 161 -21.26 -8.70 -11.31
C SER A 161 -22.49 -8.17 -12.02
N PRO A 162 -22.99 -8.88 -13.03
CA PRO A 162 -24.23 -8.51 -13.73
C PRO A 162 -25.51 -8.80 -12.93
N ASP A 163 -25.39 -9.47 -11.78
CA ASP A 163 -26.56 -9.88 -10.97
C ASP A 163 -27.19 -8.69 -10.23
N PRO A 164 -28.45 -8.32 -10.54
CA PRO A 164 -29.13 -7.21 -9.89
C PRO A 164 -29.35 -7.40 -8.37
N SER A 165 -29.35 -8.64 -7.87
CA SER A 165 -29.52 -8.94 -6.45
C SER A 165 -28.36 -8.44 -5.59
N ASN A 166 -27.23 -8.11 -6.22
CA ASN A 166 -26.03 -7.58 -5.56
C ASN A 166 -26.08 -6.07 -5.28
N ALA A 167 -27.15 -5.36 -5.64
CA ALA A 167 -27.23 -3.90 -5.50
C ALA A 167 -26.92 -3.41 -4.07
N ASN A 168 -27.56 -4.03 -3.05
CA ASN A 168 -27.33 -3.67 -1.65
C ASN A 168 -25.89 -3.95 -1.20
N GLY A 169 -25.30 -5.07 -1.66
CA GLY A 169 -23.89 -5.40 -1.39
C GLY A 169 -22.95 -4.41 -2.07
N LYS A 170 -23.27 -3.99 -3.30
CA LYS A 170 -22.52 -2.96 -4.02
C LYS A 170 -22.52 -1.63 -3.28
N ASP A 171 -23.67 -1.18 -2.81
CA ASP A 171 -23.79 0.08 -2.07
C ASP A 171 -23.02 0.02 -0.75
N ALA A 172 -23.12 -1.07 0.00
CA ALA A 172 -22.37 -1.27 1.24
C ALA A 172 -20.84 -1.24 1.02
N ILE A 173 -20.37 -1.91 -0.04
CA ILE A 173 -18.93 -1.94 -0.33
C ILE A 173 -18.42 -0.58 -0.85
N MET A 174 -19.25 0.16 -1.59
CA MET A 174 -18.93 1.53 -2.03
C MET A 174 -18.78 2.48 -0.84
N GLU A 175 -19.70 2.39 0.14
CA GLU A 175 -19.61 3.16 1.38
C GLU A 175 -18.34 2.83 2.17
N ALA A 176 -18.03 1.54 2.34
CA ALA A 176 -16.83 1.09 3.03
C ALA A 176 -15.54 1.56 2.32
N MET A 177 -15.46 1.42 0.99
CA MET A 177 -14.32 1.94 0.22
C MET A 177 -14.18 3.44 0.36
N ALA A 178 -15.29 4.20 0.36
CA ALA A 178 -15.24 5.65 0.53
C ALA A 178 -14.69 6.03 1.91
N GLU A 179 -15.10 5.35 2.98
CA GLU A 179 -14.55 5.53 4.32
C GLU A 179 -13.04 5.26 4.36
N GLN A 180 -12.63 4.12 3.81
CA GLN A 180 -11.21 3.76 3.75
C GLN A 180 -10.37 4.78 2.98
N ILE A 181 -10.84 5.29 1.82
CA ILE A 181 -10.15 6.33 1.04
C ILE A 181 -10.02 7.63 1.85
N VAL A 182 -11.03 8.01 2.61
CA VAL A 182 -10.94 9.17 3.52
C VAL A 182 -9.82 8.98 4.54
N THR A 183 -9.64 7.76 5.08
CA THR A 183 -8.52 7.49 6.00
C THR A 183 -7.16 7.61 5.34
N VAL A 184 -7.04 7.27 4.03
CA VAL A 184 -5.81 7.53 3.24
C VAL A 184 -5.53 9.03 3.17
N CYS A 185 -6.52 9.83 2.75
CA CYS A 185 -6.38 11.28 2.65
C CYS A 185 -6.03 11.92 4.01
N ALA A 186 -6.72 11.53 5.07
CA ALA A 186 -6.47 12.00 6.44
C ALA A 186 -5.10 11.58 6.98
N THR A 187 -4.57 10.42 6.54
CA THR A 187 -3.21 9.98 6.93
C THR A 187 -2.12 10.78 6.22
N LEU A 188 -2.40 11.25 5.01
CA LEU A 188 -1.50 12.07 4.22
C LEU A 188 -1.62 13.56 4.53
N ASP A 189 -2.52 13.97 5.45
CA ASP A 189 -2.88 15.36 5.73
C ASP A 189 -3.35 16.11 4.48
N GLU A 190 -4.17 15.45 3.64
CA GLU A 190 -4.65 15.99 2.38
C GLU A 190 -6.18 16.04 2.30
N ASN A 191 -6.72 17.17 1.87
CA ASN A 191 -8.11 17.33 1.44
C ASN A 191 -8.16 17.58 -0.06
N PRO A 192 -8.00 16.52 -0.90
CA PRO A 192 -7.82 16.67 -2.33
C PRO A 192 -9.07 17.13 -3.06
N GLY A 193 -8.89 17.74 -4.24
CA GLY A 193 -9.96 17.85 -5.21
C GLY A 193 -10.26 16.48 -5.82
N VAL A 194 -11.51 16.01 -5.74
CA VAL A 194 -11.89 14.67 -6.20
C VAL A 194 -12.36 14.71 -7.65
N ARG A 195 -11.71 13.93 -8.51
CA ARG A 195 -12.05 13.70 -9.93
C ARG A 195 -12.35 12.23 -10.18
N TYR A 196 -13.04 11.95 -11.27
CA TYR A 196 -13.32 10.56 -11.68
C TYR A 196 -13.42 10.40 -13.18
N LYS A 197 -13.20 9.19 -13.70
CA LYS A 197 -13.49 8.84 -15.09
C LYS A 197 -15.00 8.67 -15.26
N SER A 198 -15.62 9.46 -16.13
CA SER A 198 -17.08 9.54 -16.26
C SER A 198 -17.73 8.34 -16.97
N LYS A 199 -16.98 7.60 -17.79
CA LYS A 199 -17.47 6.48 -18.61
C LYS A 199 -16.39 5.41 -18.77
N PRO A 200 -16.72 4.14 -19.12
CA PRO A 200 -18.05 3.64 -19.52
C PRO A 200 -18.98 3.25 -18.35
N LEU A 201 -18.43 3.03 -17.14
CA LEU A 201 -19.19 2.61 -15.96
C LEU A 201 -19.41 3.81 -15.02
N ASP A 202 -20.38 3.67 -14.09
CA ASP A 202 -20.74 4.72 -13.13
C ASP A 202 -20.14 4.51 -11.73
N ASN A 203 -19.38 3.41 -11.52
CA ASN A 203 -18.80 3.09 -10.20
C ASN A 203 -17.85 4.19 -9.73
N ALA A 204 -16.96 4.67 -10.62
CA ALA A 204 -16.02 5.73 -10.29
C ALA A 204 -16.73 7.03 -9.90
N SER A 205 -17.81 7.39 -10.60
CA SER A 205 -18.64 8.55 -10.29
C SER A 205 -19.32 8.43 -8.93
N LYS A 206 -19.95 7.28 -8.65
CA LYS A 206 -20.62 7.03 -7.37
C LYS A 206 -19.65 7.06 -6.20
N LEU A 207 -18.52 6.37 -6.33
CA LEU A 207 -17.50 6.36 -5.29
C LEU A 207 -16.92 7.74 -5.06
N ALA A 208 -16.64 8.50 -6.12
CA ALA A 208 -16.10 9.86 -6.01
C ALA A 208 -17.05 10.82 -5.26
N GLN A 209 -18.35 10.73 -5.52
CA GLN A 209 -19.36 11.53 -4.80
C GLN A 209 -19.44 11.16 -3.32
N LEU A 210 -19.37 9.86 -2.98
CA LEU A 210 -19.33 9.39 -1.60
C LEU A 210 -18.07 9.87 -0.88
N VAL A 211 -16.92 9.75 -1.52
CA VAL A 211 -15.64 10.22 -0.97
C VAL A 211 -15.66 11.73 -0.72
N GLU A 212 -16.12 12.52 -1.69
CA GLU A 212 -16.21 13.98 -1.53
C GLU A 212 -17.08 14.36 -0.34
N LYS A 213 -18.28 13.78 -0.22
CA LYS A 213 -19.20 14.01 0.90
C LYS A 213 -18.56 13.62 2.25
N LYS A 214 -17.88 12.46 2.31
CA LYS A 214 -17.24 11.99 3.54
C LYS A 214 -16.02 12.84 3.91
N LEU A 215 -15.20 13.29 2.95
CA LEU A 215 -14.10 14.23 3.19
C LEU A 215 -14.60 15.56 3.75
N GLU A 216 -15.67 16.13 3.18
CA GLU A 216 -16.28 17.34 3.71
C GLU A 216 -16.73 17.18 5.17
N ASN A 217 -17.38 16.06 5.49
CA ASN A 217 -17.82 15.77 6.85
C ASN A 217 -16.64 15.58 7.80
N TYR A 218 -15.62 14.84 7.39
CA TYR A 218 -14.41 14.59 8.18
C TYR A 218 -13.73 15.90 8.59
N TYR A 219 -13.44 16.80 7.64
CA TYR A 219 -12.75 18.05 7.91
C TYR A 219 -13.63 19.14 8.58
N LYS A 220 -14.95 18.98 8.58
CA LYS A 220 -15.86 19.84 9.37
C LYS A 220 -15.85 19.46 10.87
N ILE A 221 -15.66 18.17 11.17
CA ILE A 221 -15.72 17.65 12.55
C ILE A 221 -14.35 17.66 13.20
N ASP A 222 -13.27 17.51 12.45
CA ASP A 222 -11.91 17.45 12.97
C ASP A 222 -11.39 18.86 13.31
N GLU A 223 -11.70 19.31 14.54
CA GLU A 223 -11.20 20.59 15.08
C GLU A 223 -9.68 20.68 15.18
N LYS A 224 -8.96 19.55 15.17
CA LYS A 224 -7.51 19.47 15.24
C LYS A 224 -6.85 19.66 13.89
N SER A 225 -7.57 19.45 12.81
CA SER A 225 -7.04 19.65 11.46
C SER A 225 -6.79 21.13 11.21
N GLN A 226 -5.56 21.45 10.80
CA GLN A 226 -5.21 22.79 10.32
C GLN A 226 -5.70 23.04 8.87
N ILE A 227 -6.23 22.02 8.22
CA ILE A 227 -6.68 22.05 6.83
C ILE A 227 -8.06 22.72 6.77
N LYS A 228 -8.07 23.98 6.31
CA LYS A 228 -9.32 24.73 6.04
C LYS A 228 -9.52 24.85 4.53
N GLY A 229 -10.29 23.90 3.96
CA GLY A 229 -10.57 23.88 2.52
C GLY A 229 -9.79 22.80 1.77
N LYS A 230 -9.82 22.87 0.43
CA LYS A 230 -9.10 21.91 -0.42
C LYS A 230 -7.61 22.21 -0.45
N THR A 231 -6.79 21.12 -0.39
CA THR A 231 -5.34 21.20 -0.56
C THR A 231 -4.93 21.26 -2.03
N HIS A 232 -3.63 21.36 -2.30
CA HIS A 232 -3.09 21.36 -3.66
C HIS A 232 -3.03 19.95 -4.29
N SER A 233 -3.57 18.93 -3.63
CA SER A 233 -3.60 17.56 -4.09
C SER A 233 -4.85 17.23 -4.92
N GLN A 234 -4.75 16.20 -5.77
CA GLN A 234 -5.87 15.63 -6.50
C GLN A 234 -6.05 14.16 -6.11
N LEU A 235 -7.31 13.72 -6.02
CA LEU A 235 -7.69 12.33 -5.98
C LEU A 235 -8.44 11.97 -7.26
N ILE A 236 -7.94 11.00 -8.03
CA ILE A 236 -8.57 10.53 -9.26
C ILE A 236 -9.07 9.10 -9.04
N ILE A 237 -10.36 8.87 -9.26
CA ILE A 237 -11.01 7.56 -9.11
C ILE A 237 -11.35 6.99 -10.49
N ILE A 238 -10.96 5.75 -10.74
CA ILE A 238 -11.06 5.09 -12.05
C ILE A 238 -11.65 3.68 -11.89
N ASP A 239 -12.52 3.28 -12.80
CA ASP A 239 -12.99 1.89 -12.94
C ASP A 239 -11.96 1.02 -13.66
N ARG A 240 -11.83 -0.24 -13.29
CA ARG A 240 -10.84 -1.18 -13.88
C ARG A 240 -10.93 -1.34 -15.40
N GLY A 241 -12.10 -1.11 -15.98
CA GLY A 241 -12.31 -1.23 -17.42
C GLY A 241 -11.53 -0.24 -18.30
N PHE A 242 -10.78 0.72 -17.72
CA PHE A 242 -10.01 1.70 -18.49
C PHE A 242 -8.81 1.11 -19.23
N ASP A 243 -8.21 0.05 -18.71
CA ASP A 243 -7.06 -0.64 -19.31
C ASP A 243 -7.14 -2.16 -19.04
N PRO A 244 -7.88 -2.92 -19.86
CA PRO A 244 -7.94 -4.36 -19.73
C PRO A 244 -6.65 -5.04 -20.19
N VAL A 245 -5.86 -4.42 -21.06
CA VAL A 245 -4.64 -5.01 -21.63
C VAL A 245 -3.56 -5.18 -20.55
N SER A 246 -3.28 -4.15 -19.78
CA SER A 246 -2.28 -4.21 -18.68
C SER A 246 -2.57 -5.31 -17.66
N THR A 247 -3.83 -5.75 -17.54
CA THR A 247 -4.22 -6.76 -16.54
C THR A 247 -4.02 -8.19 -16.97
N VAL A 248 -3.91 -8.45 -18.29
CA VAL A 248 -3.73 -9.81 -18.86
C VAL A 248 -2.34 -10.06 -19.42
N LEU A 249 -1.53 -9.01 -19.57
CA LEU A 249 -0.17 -9.13 -20.07
C LEU A 249 0.79 -9.67 -19.02
N HIS A 250 1.65 -10.59 -19.45
CA HIS A 250 2.81 -11.04 -18.67
C HIS A 250 3.95 -10.02 -18.81
N GLU A 251 4.10 -9.17 -17.81
CA GLU A 251 5.12 -8.12 -17.74
C GLU A 251 6.50 -8.73 -17.52
N LEU A 252 7.54 -8.22 -18.19
CA LEU A 252 8.91 -8.72 -18.11
C LEU A 252 9.80 -7.93 -17.11
N THR A 253 9.23 -7.02 -16.34
CA THR A 253 9.93 -6.40 -15.23
C THR A 253 9.98 -7.34 -14.02
N PHE A 254 11.04 -7.26 -13.25
CA PHE A 254 11.41 -8.27 -12.26
C PHE A 254 10.31 -8.51 -11.20
N GLN A 255 9.78 -7.46 -10.60
CA GLN A 255 8.72 -7.58 -9.61
C GLN A 255 7.43 -8.16 -10.20
N ALA A 256 6.96 -7.60 -11.33
CA ALA A 256 5.74 -8.08 -11.96
C ALA A 256 5.85 -9.57 -12.35
N MET A 257 7.00 -9.96 -12.88
CA MET A 257 7.28 -11.34 -13.28
C MET A 257 7.36 -12.29 -12.07
N ALA A 258 7.96 -11.86 -10.98
CA ALA A 258 8.07 -12.67 -9.77
C ALA A 258 6.71 -13.02 -9.18
N TYR A 259 5.85 -12.02 -8.99
CA TYR A 259 4.51 -12.24 -8.42
C TYR A 259 3.51 -12.89 -9.38
N ASP A 260 3.76 -12.83 -10.69
CA ASP A 260 2.95 -13.52 -11.69
C ASP A 260 3.28 -15.01 -11.77
N LEU A 261 4.55 -15.39 -11.73
CA LEU A 261 5.02 -16.74 -12.06
C LEU A 261 5.33 -17.61 -10.83
N LEU A 262 5.61 -17.00 -9.68
CA LEU A 262 6.03 -17.72 -8.49
C LEU A 262 4.98 -17.62 -7.37
N PRO A 263 4.89 -18.62 -6.50
CA PRO A 263 3.95 -18.64 -5.39
C PRO A 263 4.48 -17.74 -4.24
N ILE A 264 4.46 -16.43 -4.44
CA ILE A 264 4.86 -15.45 -3.43
C ILE A 264 3.60 -15.03 -2.66
N GLU A 265 3.56 -15.36 -1.38
CA GLU A 265 2.48 -14.99 -0.47
C GLU A 265 3.01 -14.12 0.66
N ASN A 266 2.30 -13.03 0.98
CA ASN A 266 2.72 -12.05 1.99
C ASN A 266 4.18 -11.60 1.79
N ASP A 267 4.54 -11.29 0.55
CA ASP A 267 5.88 -10.86 0.12
C ASP A 267 7.01 -11.86 0.45
N THR A 268 6.66 -13.11 0.77
CA THR A 268 7.63 -14.15 1.15
C THR A 268 7.97 -15.04 -0.04
N TYR A 269 9.23 -14.97 -0.46
CA TYR A 269 9.80 -15.86 -1.47
C TYR A 269 10.51 -17.04 -0.81
N LYS A 270 10.14 -18.27 -1.20
CA LYS A 270 10.74 -19.53 -0.72
C LYS A 270 11.66 -20.11 -1.78
N TYR A 271 12.90 -20.42 -1.40
CA TYR A 271 13.90 -20.96 -2.31
C TYR A 271 14.77 -22.01 -1.63
N LYS A 272 15.47 -22.82 -2.46
CA LYS A 272 16.38 -23.87 -1.97
C LYS A 272 17.81 -23.48 -2.25
N THR A 273 18.65 -23.54 -1.22
CA THR A 273 20.08 -23.34 -1.32
C THR A 273 20.80 -24.34 -0.44
N ASP A 274 21.84 -25.00 -0.97
CA ASP A 274 22.61 -26.03 -0.26
C ASP A 274 21.73 -27.17 0.32
N GLY A 275 20.67 -27.55 -0.40
CA GLY A 275 19.72 -28.59 0.03
C GLY A 275 18.77 -28.16 1.16
N LYS A 276 18.82 -26.90 1.62
CA LYS A 276 17.94 -26.34 2.66
C LYS A 276 16.93 -25.38 2.07
N GLU A 277 15.71 -25.44 2.57
CA GLU A 277 14.69 -24.42 2.28
C GLU A 277 14.98 -23.16 3.09
N LYS A 278 14.90 -22.02 2.41
CA LYS A 278 15.05 -20.68 2.97
C LYS A 278 13.91 -19.79 2.51
N GLU A 279 13.66 -18.77 3.30
CA GLU A 279 12.66 -17.75 3.01
C GLU A 279 13.33 -16.37 2.97
N ALA A 280 12.85 -15.50 2.08
CA ALA A 280 13.25 -14.11 2.02
C ALA A 280 12.01 -13.23 1.82
N ILE A 281 11.96 -12.11 2.54
CA ILE A 281 10.88 -11.13 2.41
C ILE A 281 11.30 -10.09 1.39
N LEU A 282 10.44 -9.85 0.40
CA LEU A 282 10.63 -8.86 -0.67
C LEU A 282 10.08 -7.51 -0.21
N GLU A 283 10.86 -6.78 0.54
CA GLU A 283 10.46 -5.52 1.18
C GLU A 283 11.38 -4.35 0.83
N GLU A 284 10.90 -3.11 1.05
CA GLU A 284 11.65 -1.89 0.73
C GLU A 284 12.85 -1.63 1.66
N ASP A 285 13.02 -2.38 2.74
CA ASP A 285 14.25 -2.40 3.55
C ASP A 285 15.42 -3.10 2.83
N ASP A 286 15.13 -3.82 1.77
CA ASP A 286 16.14 -4.32 0.85
C ASP A 286 16.43 -3.30 -0.25
N ASP A 287 17.51 -2.54 -0.08
CA ASP A 287 17.98 -1.52 -1.02
C ASP A 287 18.27 -2.09 -2.43
N LEU A 288 18.70 -3.36 -2.51
CA LEU A 288 18.88 -4.03 -3.79
C LEU A 288 17.53 -4.29 -4.45
N TRP A 289 16.55 -4.81 -3.71
CA TRP A 289 15.20 -5.01 -4.22
C TRP A 289 14.60 -3.70 -4.77
N VAL A 290 14.65 -2.63 -4.00
CA VAL A 290 14.15 -1.30 -4.42
C VAL A 290 14.80 -0.82 -5.71
N ARG A 291 16.10 -1.10 -5.88
CA ARG A 291 16.86 -0.69 -7.07
C ARG A 291 16.50 -1.49 -8.32
N ILE A 292 16.26 -2.82 -8.18
CA ILE A 292 16.14 -3.72 -9.35
C ILE A 292 14.71 -4.15 -9.65
N ARG A 293 13.76 -4.03 -8.73
CA ARG A 293 12.40 -4.56 -8.87
C ARG A 293 11.65 -4.09 -10.12
N HIS A 294 11.90 -2.86 -10.55
CA HIS A 294 11.26 -2.26 -11.73
C HIS A 294 12.09 -2.42 -13.01
N ARG A 295 13.26 -3.06 -12.93
CA ARG A 295 14.10 -3.33 -14.09
C ARG A 295 13.61 -4.53 -14.88
N HIS A 296 13.88 -4.54 -16.19
CA HIS A 296 13.64 -5.71 -17.01
C HIS A 296 14.49 -6.91 -16.54
N ILE A 297 13.92 -8.11 -16.57
CA ILE A 297 14.57 -9.33 -16.06
C ILE A 297 15.96 -9.58 -16.68
N ALA A 298 16.16 -9.27 -17.96
CA ALA A 298 17.47 -9.41 -18.61
C ALA A 298 18.52 -8.50 -17.99
N VAL A 299 18.15 -7.26 -17.65
CA VAL A 299 19.04 -6.31 -16.99
C VAL A 299 19.39 -6.78 -15.57
N VAL A 300 18.42 -7.35 -14.85
CA VAL A 300 18.64 -7.89 -13.50
C VAL A 300 19.64 -9.05 -13.53
N LEU A 301 19.49 -9.97 -14.48
CA LEU A 301 20.39 -11.12 -14.66
C LEU A 301 21.82 -10.73 -15.04
N GLU A 302 22.02 -9.55 -15.64
CA GLU A 302 23.36 -9.01 -15.93
C GLU A 302 23.93 -8.22 -14.75
N GLU A 303 23.09 -7.45 -14.06
CA GLU A 303 23.50 -6.52 -13.01
C GLU A 303 23.94 -7.25 -11.74
N ILE A 304 23.18 -8.25 -11.28
CA ILE A 304 23.49 -8.98 -10.04
C ILE A 304 24.87 -9.65 -10.10
N PRO A 305 25.24 -10.43 -11.14
CA PRO A 305 26.58 -11.01 -11.22
C PRO A 305 27.72 -9.97 -11.28
N LYS A 306 27.48 -8.79 -11.89
CA LYS A 306 28.46 -7.69 -11.88
C LYS A 306 28.70 -7.18 -10.46
N LEU A 307 27.64 -6.94 -9.69
CA LEU A 307 27.74 -6.54 -8.28
C LEU A 307 28.45 -7.58 -7.41
N MET A 308 28.20 -8.88 -7.64
CA MET A 308 28.89 -9.95 -6.92
C MET A 308 30.41 -9.95 -7.21
N LYS A 309 30.79 -9.71 -8.48
CA LYS A 309 32.20 -9.60 -8.87
C LYS A 309 32.89 -8.38 -8.23
N GLU A 310 32.21 -7.23 -8.17
CA GLU A 310 32.72 -6.01 -7.53
C GLU A 310 33.01 -6.23 -6.04
N ILE A 311 32.14 -6.88 -5.31
CA ILE A 311 32.34 -7.22 -3.89
C ILE A 311 33.52 -8.20 -3.74
N SER A 312 33.62 -9.20 -4.61
CA SER A 312 34.68 -10.20 -4.59
C SER A 312 36.05 -9.58 -4.89
N SER A 313 36.13 -8.65 -5.85
CA SER A 313 37.37 -7.93 -6.19
C SER A 313 37.78 -6.98 -5.06
N THR A 314 36.84 -6.29 -4.44
CA THR A 314 37.11 -5.43 -3.28
C THR A 314 37.64 -6.24 -2.09
N LYS A 315 37.09 -7.44 -1.86
CA LYS A 315 37.58 -8.36 -0.83
C LYS A 315 39.05 -8.79 -1.10
N LYS A 316 39.35 -9.25 -2.31
CA LYS A 316 40.71 -9.66 -2.70
C LYS A 316 41.70 -8.51 -2.61
N ALA A 317 41.35 -7.30 -3.03
CA ALA A 317 42.24 -6.12 -2.93
C ALA A 317 42.54 -5.72 -1.48
N THR A 318 41.69 -6.12 -0.52
CA THR A 318 41.84 -5.81 0.90
C THR A 318 42.61 -6.93 1.63
N GLU A 319 42.49 -8.18 1.20
CA GLU A 319 43.21 -9.34 1.76
C GLU A 319 44.74 -9.27 1.51
N GLY A 320 45.18 -8.54 0.48
CA GLY A 320 46.63 -8.35 0.19
C GLY A 320 47.30 -7.27 1.03
N LYS A 321 46.62 -6.57 1.93
CA LYS A 321 47.21 -5.51 2.77
C LYS A 321 47.49 -6.01 4.19
N THR A 322 48.78 -6.12 4.52
CA THR A 322 49.31 -6.69 5.79
C THR A 322 49.24 -5.75 7.00
N SER A 323 48.58 -4.59 6.95
CA SER A 323 48.52 -3.69 8.10
C SER A 323 47.35 -4.07 9.06
N LEU A 324 47.61 -4.07 10.39
CA LEU A 324 46.63 -4.30 11.46
C LEU A 324 45.39 -3.38 11.35
N SER A 325 45.61 -2.13 10.92
CA SER A 325 44.51 -1.17 10.68
C SER A 325 43.63 -1.59 9.51
N ALA A 326 44.20 -2.10 8.42
CA ALA A 326 43.41 -2.61 7.27
C ALA A 326 42.66 -3.88 7.63
N LEU A 327 43.22 -4.76 8.45
CA LEU A 327 42.56 -5.97 8.96
C LEU A 327 41.36 -5.63 9.86
N ALA A 328 41.53 -4.67 10.77
CA ALA A 328 40.45 -4.19 11.65
C ALA A 328 39.31 -3.53 10.86
N GLN A 329 39.59 -2.77 9.82
CA GLN A 329 38.61 -2.20 8.91
C GLN A 329 37.86 -3.29 8.11
N LEU A 330 38.58 -4.34 7.65
CA LEU A 330 38.01 -5.48 6.96
C LEU A 330 37.05 -6.23 7.89
N MET A 331 37.47 -6.53 9.11
CA MET A 331 36.61 -7.20 10.10
C MET A 331 35.34 -6.42 10.41
N LYS A 332 35.40 -5.09 10.49
CA LYS A 332 34.20 -4.23 10.65
C LYS A 332 33.29 -4.27 9.43
N LYS A 333 33.79 -4.41 8.23
CA LYS A 333 33.02 -4.48 6.98
C LYS A 333 32.49 -5.89 6.64
N MET A 334 33.05 -6.95 7.21
CA MET A 334 32.67 -8.35 6.94
C MET A 334 31.16 -8.63 7.11
N PRO A 335 30.49 -8.18 8.19
CA PRO A 335 29.06 -8.39 8.33
C PRO A 335 28.24 -7.72 7.23
N HIS A 336 28.65 -6.52 6.82
CA HIS A 336 28.00 -5.79 5.73
C HIS A 336 28.15 -6.52 4.39
N PHE A 337 29.34 -6.99 4.04
CA PHE A 337 29.57 -7.78 2.83
C PHE A 337 28.76 -9.08 2.82
N ARG A 338 28.69 -9.79 3.95
CA ARG A 338 27.84 -10.99 4.06
C ARG A 338 26.38 -10.68 3.79
N LYS A 339 25.85 -9.60 4.37
CA LYS A 339 24.47 -9.17 4.16
C LYS A 339 24.20 -8.84 2.70
N GLN A 340 25.11 -8.11 2.04
CA GLN A 340 25.00 -7.78 0.61
C GLN A 340 25.04 -9.02 -0.28
N ILE A 341 25.97 -9.94 -0.05
CA ILE A 341 26.06 -11.20 -0.81
C ILE A 341 24.79 -12.02 -0.63
N THR A 342 24.26 -12.10 0.60
CA THR A 342 23.02 -12.83 0.84
C THR A 342 21.86 -12.25 0.04
N LYS A 343 21.69 -10.91 0.00
CA LYS A 343 20.68 -10.24 -0.81
C LYS A 343 20.86 -10.56 -2.29
N GLN A 344 22.10 -10.46 -2.81
CA GLN A 344 22.40 -10.76 -4.21
C GLN A 344 22.08 -12.20 -4.58
N VAL A 345 22.41 -13.17 -3.71
CA VAL A 345 22.06 -14.58 -3.93
C VAL A 345 20.55 -14.80 -3.94
N VAL A 346 19.80 -14.17 -3.04
CA VAL A 346 18.33 -14.25 -3.01
C VAL A 346 17.75 -13.77 -4.34
N HIS A 347 18.14 -12.58 -4.78
CA HIS A 347 17.60 -12.00 -6.01
C HIS A 347 18.06 -12.70 -7.28
N LEU A 348 19.26 -13.30 -7.28
CA LEU A 348 19.70 -14.12 -8.39
C LEU A 348 18.84 -15.39 -8.50
N ASN A 349 18.63 -16.13 -7.39
CA ASN A 349 17.74 -17.28 -7.37
C ASN A 349 16.32 -16.90 -7.81
N LEU A 350 15.79 -15.80 -7.30
CA LEU A 350 14.47 -15.30 -7.69
C LEU A 350 14.37 -15.04 -9.20
N ALA A 351 15.40 -14.42 -9.80
CA ALA A 351 15.43 -14.12 -11.23
C ALA A 351 15.56 -15.41 -12.06
N GLU A 352 16.38 -16.36 -11.63
CA GLU A 352 16.54 -17.68 -12.28
C GLU A 352 15.22 -18.49 -12.21
N ASP A 353 14.53 -18.49 -11.06
CA ASP A 353 13.24 -19.16 -10.90
C ASP A 353 12.17 -18.54 -11.80
N CYS A 354 12.12 -17.21 -11.92
CA CYS A 354 11.26 -16.53 -12.88
C CYS A 354 11.52 -17.01 -14.32
N MET A 355 12.79 -17.02 -14.74
CA MET A 355 13.14 -17.46 -16.09
C MET A 355 12.85 -18.94 -16.34
N SER A 356 13.02 -19.79 -15.33
CA SER A 356 12.72 -21.22 -15.42
C SER A 356 11.23 -21.49 -15.67
N LYS A 357 10.35 -20.64 -15.12
CA LYS A 357 8.91 -20.72 -15.35
C LYS A 357 8.47 -20.06 -16.65
N PHE A 358 9.14 -18.96 -17.03
CA PHE A 358 8.78 -18.19 -18.23
C PHE A 358 9.08 -18.91 -19.53
N LYS A 359 10.31 -19.39 -19.73
CA LYS A 359 10.79 -20.00 -20.99
C LYS A 359 9.90 -21.12 -21.53
N PRO A 360 9.52 -22.16 -20.76
CA PRO A 360 8.77 -23.27 -21.30
C PRO A 360 7.31 -22.94 -21.62
N ASN A 361 6.69 -22.01 -20.89
CA ASN A 361 5.24 -21.86 -20.85
C ASN A 361 4.72 -20.55 -21.48
N ILE A 362 5.43 -19.44 -21.34
CA ILE A 362 4.90 -18.10 -21.60
C ILE A 362 5.61 -17.40 -22.75
N GLU A 363 6.89 -17.69 -23.01
CA GLU A 363 7.67 -17.03 -24.06
C GLU A 363 7.02 -17.08 -25.44
N LYS A 364 6.39 -18.21 -25.78
CA LYS A 364 5.68 -18.39 -27.07
C LYS A 364 4.42 -17.53 -27.15
N LEU A 365 3.67 -17.41 -26.04
CA LEU A 365 2.47 -16.58 -25.94
C LEU A 365 2.82 -15.10 -26.13
N CYS A 366 3.84 -14.62 -25.43
CA CYS A 366 4.29 -13.21 -25.54
C CYS A 366 4.77 -12.87 -26.96
N LYS A 367 5.33 -13.81 -27.71
CA LYS A 367 5.74 -13.61 -29.11
C LYS A 367 4.55 -13.50 -30.07
N SER A 368 3.44 -14.21 -29.80
CA SER A 368 2.24 -14.19 -30.65
C SER A 368 1.39 -12.91 -30.44
N GLU A 369 1.42 -12.32 -29.27
CA GLU A 369 0.66 -11.11 -28.94
C GLU A 369 1.13 -9.87 -29.68
N GLN A 370 2.34 -9.86 -30.22
CA GLN A 370 2.92 -8.70 -30.91
C GLN A 370 2.31 -8.39 -32.28
N SER A 371 1.59 -9.32 -32.89
CA SER A 371 1.16 -9.22 -34.30
C SER A 371 -0.26 -8.65 -34.51
N GLN A 372 -1.07 -8.48 -33.46
CA GLN A 372 -2.52 -8.25 -33.61
C GLN A 372 -3.07 -6.94 -33.01
N GLN A 373 -2.26 -6.03 -32.50
CA GLN A 373 -2.79 -4.84 -31.85
C GLN A 373 -3.01 -3.67 -32.83
N SER A 374 -4.29 -3.35 -33.09
CA SER A 374 -4.67 -2.02 -33.55
C SER A 374 -4.29 -1.01 -32.43
N LYS A 375 -3.27 -0.20 -32.69
CA LYS A 375 -2.79 0.80 -31.72
C LYS A 375 -3.87 1.87 -31.50
N PRO A 376 -4.44 2.01 -30.29
CA PRO A 376 -5.21 3.20 -29.97
C PRO A 376 -4.30 4.45 -30.10
N LEU A 377 -4.89 5.62 -30.35
CA LEU A 377 -4.16 6.89 -30.38
C LEU A 377 -3.58 7.15 -28.98
N ARG A 378 -2.31 6.84 -28.82
CA ARG A 378 -1.56 7.01 -27.56
C ARG A 378 -0.33 7.88 -27.80
N LYS A 379 0.26 8.40 -26.69
CA LYS A 379 1.54 9.12 -26.75
C LYS A 379 2.60 8.21 -27.39
N ASP A 380 3.40 8.75 -28.30
CA ASP A 380 4.57 8.05 -28.82
C ASP A 380 5.64 7.97 -27.73
N ARG A 381 5.97 6.74 -27.34
CA ARG A 381 6.96 6.44 -26.29
C ARG A 381 8.16 5.67 -26.84
N SER A 382 8.31 5.64 -28.16
CA SER A 382 9.37 4.88 -28.84
C SER A 382 10.78 5.29 -28.41
N THR A 383 10.94 6.51 -27.90
CA THR A 383 12.22 7.04 -27.39
C THR A 383 12.44 6.76 -25.90
N GLU A 384 11.43 6.28 -25.19
CA GLU A 384 11.58 5.94 -23.77
C GLU A 384 12.25 4.56 -23.59
N GLU A 385 13.28 4.50 -22.76
CA GLU A 385 13.99 3.25 -22.46
C GLU A 385 13.05 2.17 -21.88
N THR A 386 12.11 2.57 -21.02
CA THR A 386 11.13 1.68 -20.41
C THR A 386 10.17 1.07 -21.43
N PHE A 387 9.81 1.79 -22.50
CA PHE A 387 8.96 1.26 -23.57
C PHE A 387 9.65 0.13 -24.35
N GLN A 388 10.94 0.27 -24.64
CA GLN A 388 11.70 -0.77 -25.37
C GLN A 388 11.81 -2.06 -24.55
N LEU A 389 11.85 -1.95 -23.22
CA LEU A 389 12.01 -3.08 -22.31
C LEU A 389 10.70 -3.82 -22.03
N SER A 390 9.59 -3.12 -21.86
CA SER A 390 8.30 -3.72 -21.49
C SER A 390 7.31 -3.91 -22.63
N ARG A 391 7.58 -3.31 -23.82
CA ARG A 391 6.74 -3.34 -25.03
C ARG A 391 5.33 -2.79 -24.89
N TRP A 392 4.80 -2.70 -23.70
CA TRP A 392 3.51 -2.13 -23.37
C TRP A 392 3.68 -1.14 -22.21
N THR A 393 3.13 0.04 -22.37
CA THR A 393 3.04 1.02 -21.27
C THR A 393 1.58 1.08 -20.82
N PRO A 394 1.29 0.82 -19.55
CA PRO A 394 -0.05 0.94 -19.01
C PRO A 394 -0.66 2.33 -19.25
N PHE A 395 -1.97 2.39 -19.54
CA PHE A 395 -2.69 3.65 -19.75
C PHE A 395 -2.62 4.59 -18.54
N ILE A 396 -2.44 4.03 -17.35
CA ILE A 396 -2.29 4.82 -16.13
C ILE A 396 -1.17 5.84 -16.24
N LYS A 397 -0.07 5.54 -16.96
CA LYS A 397 1.05 6.47 -17.15
C LYS A 397 0.61 7.73 -17.91
N ASP A 398 -0.17 7.57 -18.97
CA ASP A 398 -0.70 8.69 -19.75
C ASP A 398 -1.65 9.54 -18.89
N ILE A 399 -2.51 8.90 -18.08
CA ILE A 399 -3.44 9.57 -17.16
C ILE A 399 -2.69 10.39 -16.11
N LEU A 400 -1.64 9.81 -15.50
CA LEU A 400 -0.82 10.46 -14.48
C LEU A 400 -0.14 11.71 -15.03
N GLU A 401 0.52 11.59 -16.18
CA GLU A 401 1.20 12.72 -16.85
C GLU A 401 0.21 13.81 -17.26
N ASP A 402 -0.94 13.45 -17.86
CA ASP A 402 -1.97 14.41 -18.26
C ASP A 402 -2.65 15.09 -17.06
N ALA A 403 -2.75 14.38 -15.92
CA ALA A 403 -3.23 14.97 -14.67
C ALA A 403 -2.24 16.03 -14.15
N ILE A 404 -0.94 15.72 -14.10
CA ILE A 404 0.10 16.65 -13.63
C ILE A 404 0.20 17.87 -14.54
N ASP A 405 0.10 17.66 -15.85
CA ASP A 405 0.16 18.73 -16.86
C ASP A 405 -1.18 19.47 -17.04
N ASN A 406 -2.20 19.11 -16.24
CA ASN A 406 -3.55 19.67 -16.34
C ASN A 406 -4.19 19.55 -17.74
N ARG A 407 -3.93 18.44 -18.44
CA ARG A 407 -4.43 18.14 -19.80
C ARG A 407 -5.65 17.21 -19.82
N LEU A 408 -6.08 16.66 -18.67
CA LEU A 408 -7.26 15.82 -18.60
C LEU A 408 -8.52 16.60 -18.98
N ASP A 409 -9.25 16.13 -19.98
CA ASP A 409 -10.49 16.75 -20.45
C ASP A 409 -11.55 16.77 -19.33
N SER A 410 -12.16 17.92 -19.05
CA SER A 410 -13.10 18.11 -17.97
C SER A 410 -14.45 17.39 -18.17
N LYS A 411 -14.81 17.00 -19.39
CA LYS A 411 -16.03 16.23 -19.68
C LYS A 411 -15.83 14.74 -19.41
N GLU A 412 -14.62 14.25 -19.71
CA GLU A 412 -14.26 12.85 -19.42
C GLU A 412 -13.81 12.63 -17.98
N TRP A 413 -13.21 13.67 -17.38
CA TRP A 413 -12.62 13.68 -16.05
C TRP A 413 -13.18 14.83 -15.20
N PRO A 414 -14.50 14.86 -14.91
CA PRO A 414 -15.09 15.94 -14.12
C PRO A 414 -14.62 15.89 -12.65
N TYR A 415 -14.66 17.05 -11.99
CA TYR A 415 -14.55 17.16 -10.54
C TYR A 415 -15.92 16.98 -9.88
N CYS A 416 -15.95 16.41 -8.68
CA CYS A 416 -17.16 16.36 -7.84
C CYS A 416 -17.52 17.73 -7.26
N SER A 417 -16.51 18.54 -6.96
CA SER A 417 -16.62 19.90 -6.41
C SER A 417 -15.81 20.88 -7.27
N GLN A 418 -15.62 22.09 -6.79
CA GLN A 418 -14.76 23.06 -7.50
C GLN A 418 -13.32 22.54 -7.62
N CYS A 419 -12.76 22.68 -8.82
CA CYS A 419 -11.36 22.40 -9.07
C CYS A 419 -10.49 23.27 -8.14
N PRO A 420 -9.51 22.70 -7.41
CA PRO A 420 -8.57 23.49 -6.62
C PRO A 420 -7.89 24.57 -7.48
N ALA A 421 -7.71 25.77 -6.94
CA ALA A 421 -7.23 26.93 -7.69
C ALA A 421 -5.87 26.72 -8.39
N VAL A 422 -5.02 25.87 -7.82
CA VAL A 422 -3.70 25.53 -8.38
C VAL A 422 -3.80 24.73 -9.67
N TRP A 423 -4.88 23.97 -9.85
CA TRP A 423 -5.11 23.14 -11.03
C TRP A 423 -5.99 23.82 -12.08
N ASN A 424 -6.49 25.04 -11.81
CA ASN A 424 -7.40 25.76 -12.70
C ASN A 424 -6.75 26.39 -13.94
N GLY A 425 -5.47 26.18 -14.19
CA GLY A 425 -4.81 26.67 -15.42
C GLY A 425 -4.92 28.19 -15.70
N SER A 426 -5.72 28.91 -14.92
CA SER A 426 -5.88 30.35 -15.04
C SER A 426 -4.74 31.07 -14.32
N GLY A 427 -3.59 31.14 -14.93
CA GLY A 427 -2.46 31.96 -14.51
C GLY A 427 -2.74 33.49 -14.46
N ALA A 428 -4.00 33.90 -14.46
CA ALA A 428 -4.42 35.27 -14.20
C ALA A 428 -4.64 35.48 -12.70
N VAL A 429 -3.58 35.48 -11.92
CA VAL A 429 -3.60 36.05 -10.57
C VAL A 429 -3.79 37.54 -10.75
N SER A 430 -4.98 38.05 -10.33
CA SER A 430 -5.22 39.48 -10.30
C SER A 430 -4.10 40.18 -9.50
N ALA A 431 -3.39 41.10 -10.13
CA ALA A 431 -2.27 41.85 -9.55
C ALA A 431 -2.64 42.67 -8.29
N ARG A 432 -3.89 42.56 -7.81
CA ARG A 432 -4.41 43.26 -6.62
C ARG A 432 -4.48 42.45 -5.35
N GLN A 433 -4.21 41.13 -5.36
CA GLN A 433 -4.09 40.35 -4.13
C GLN A 433 -2.62 40.24 -3.72
N LYS A 434 -2.25 40.97 -2.67
CA LYS A 434 -0.94 40.79 -2.01
C LYS A 434 -0.77 39.33 -1.62
N PRO A 435 0.33 38.66 -1.99
CA PRO A 435 0.58 37.28 -1.57
C PRO A 435 0.69 37.24 -0.06
N ARG A 436 -0.19 36.51 0.60
CA ARG A 436 -0.01 36.13 2.01
C ARG A 436 1.26 35.29 2.11
N THR A 437 2.12 35.62 3.06
CA THR A 437 3.46 35.07 3.29
C THR A 437 3.53 33.54 3.48
N ASN A 438 2.40 32.84 3.57
CA ASN A 438 2.34 31.38 3.75
C ASN A 438 2.47 30.59 2.41
N TYR A 439 2.40 31.24 1.25
CA TYR A 439 2.55 30.59 -0.08
C TYR A 439 3.93 29.97 -0.33
N LEU A 440 4.96 30.41 0.40
CA LEU A 440 6.33 29.90 0.21
C LEU A 440 6.63 28.67 1.08
N GLU A 441 5.88 28.44 2.16
CA GLU A 441 6.01 27.24 2.98
C GLU A 441 5.22 26.06 2.37
N ASP A 442 4.04 26.32 1.81
CA ASP A 442 3.23 25.30 1.10
C ASP A 442 3.91 24.77 -0.19
N ARG A 443 4.78 25.56 -0.82
CA ARG A 443 5.60 25.10 -1.95
C ARG A 443 6.72 24.13 -1.57
N LYS A 444 7.06 23.99 -0.28
CA LYS A 444 8.09 23.05 0.19
C LYS A 444 7.58 21.61 0.30
N ASN A 445 6.28 21.40 0.47
CA ASN A 445 5.64 20.12 0.30
C ASN A 445 5.08 20.08 -1.12
N GLY A 446 5.69 19.30 -2.03
CA GLY A 446 5.22 19.13 -3.39
C GLY A 446 3.74 18.70 -3.43
N SER A 447 3.03 19.00 -4.51
CA SER A 447 1.65 18.55 -4.70
C SER A 447 1.58 17.01 -4.73
N LYS A 448 0.46 16.43 -4.25
CA LYS A 448 0.23 14.98 -4.31
C LYS A 448 -0.85 14.65 -5.34
N LEU A 449 -0.59 13.65 -6.14
CA LEU A 449 -1.55 13.03 -7.04
C LEU A 449 -1.89 11.64 -6.50
N ILE A 450 -3.08 11.50 -5.94
CA ILE A 450 -3.58 10.24 -5.39
C ILE A 450 -4.47 9.60 -6.45
N ILE A 451 -4.20 8.34 -6.82
CA ILE A 451 -5.04 7.58 -7.74
C ILE A 451 -5.61 6.37 -7.04
N PHE A 452 -6.89 6.12 -7.29
CA PHE A 452 -7.58 4.93 -6.84
C PHE A 452 -8.27 4.21 -7.99
N VAL A 453 -7.93 2.95 -8.19
CA VAL A 453 -8.52 2.09 -9.22
C VAL A 453 -9.47 1.08 -8.56
N ILE A 454 -10.76 1.13 -8.88
CA ILE A 454 -11.75 0.14 -8.43
C ILE A 454 -11.51 -1.16 -9.18
N GLY A 455 -11.30 -2.26 -8.48
CA GLY A 455 -11.17 -3.59 -9.09
C GLY A 455 -9.74 -4.05 -9.35
N GLY A 456 -8.76 -3.48 -8.68
CA GLY A 456 -7.39 -3.96 -8.67
C GLY A 456 -6.41 -3.15 -9.52
N ILE A 457 -5.13 -3.19 -9.16
CA ILE A 457 -3.99 -2.63 -9.91
C ILE A 457 -2.94 -3.69 -10.15
N THR A 458 -2.18 -3.54 -11.23
CA THR A 458 -1.08 -4.42 -11.60
C THR A 458 0.27 -3.86 -11.15
N TYR A 459 1.29 -4.71 -11.05
CA TYR A 459 2.66 -4.27 -10.74
C TYR A 459 3.25 -3.33 -11.80
N SER A 460 2.85 -3.47 -13.07
CA SER A 460 3.25 -2.56 -14.14
C SER A 460 2.64 -1.16 -13.96
N GLU A 461 1.42 -1.06 -13.46
CA GLU A 461 0.78 0.23 -13.13
C GLU A 461 1.41 0.88 -11.90
N MET A 462 1.78 0.09 -10.88
CA MET A 462 2.56 0.57 -9.73
C MET A 462 3.90 1.15 -10.18
N ARG A 463 4.63 0.47 -11.05
CA ARG A 463 5.89 0.95 -11.64
C ARG A 463 5.70 2.29 -12.33
N CYS A 464 4.62 2.49 -13.09
CA CYS A 464 4.33 3.78 -13.75
C CYS A 464 4.19 4.94 -12.75
N ALA A 465 3.61 4.71 -11.56
CA ALA A 465 3.52 5.73 -10.52
C ALA A 465 4.92 6.20 -10.06
N TYR A 466 5.84 5.26 -9.84
CA TYR A 466 7.23 5.58 -9.51
C TYR A 466 7.96 6.32 -10.63
N GLU A 467 7.82 5.87 -11.88
CA GLU A 467 8.42 6.51 -13.04
C GLU A 467 7.96 7.97 -13.20
N VAL A 468 6.66 8.21 -13.08
CA VAL A 468 6.08 9.56 -13.20
C VAL A 468 6.53 10.45 -12.04
N SER A 469 6.55 9.94 -10.79
CA SER A 469 7.08 10.70 -9.64
C SER A 469 8.56 11.06 -9.80
N GLN A 470 9.36 10.18 -10.40
CA GLN A 470 10.79 10.46 -10.66
C GLN A 470 10.97 11.52 -11.75
N ALA A 471 10.12 11.48 -12.79
CA ALA A 471 10.16 12.46 -13.89
C ALA A 471 9.65 13.84 -13.44
N HIS A 472 8.65 13.89 -12.55
CA HIS A 472 7.98 15.11 -12.10
C HIS A 472 8.23 15.37 -10.60
N LYS A 473 9.44 15.82 -10.27
CA LYS A 473 9.89 16.02 -8.87
C LYS A 473 9.03 16.98 -8.03
N SER A 474 8.17 17.76 -8.65
CA SER A 474 7.23 18.66 -7.98
C SER A 474 5.92 18.01 -7.54
N CYS A 475 5.67 16.77 -7.98
CA CYS A 475 4.44 16.04 -7.69
C CYS A 475 4.74 14.60 -7.27
N GLU A 476 4.30 14.23 -6.07
CA GLU A 476 4.37 12.85 -5.60
C GLU A 476 3.11 12.10 -6.06
N VAL A 477 3.30 10.96 -6.73
CA VAL A 477 2.18 10.09 -7.15
C VAL A 477 2.01 8.98 -6.14
N ILE A 478 0.79 8.79 -5.63
CA ILE A 478 0.40 7.70 -4.73
C ILE A 478 -0.72 6.93 -5.42
N ILE A 479 -0.52 5.64 -5.66
CA ILE A 479 -1.49 4.78 -6.34
C ILE A 479 -2.06 3.74 -5.39
N GLY A 480 -3.38 3.53 -5.46
CA GLY A 480 -4.05 2.53 -4.65
C GLY A 480 -5.19 1.84 -5.36
N SER A 481 -5.63 0.74 -4.78
CA SER A 481 -6.74 -0.06 -5.31
C SER A 481 -7.39 -0.91 -4.23
N THR A 482 -8.44 -1.62 -4.62
CA THR A 482 -9.09 -2.63 -3.77
C THR A 482 -8.18 -3.82 -3.47
N HIS A 483 -7.32 -4.22 -4.42
CA HIS A 483 -6.35 -5.31 -4.29
C HIS A 483 -5.31 -5.24 -5.41
N VAL A 484 -4.32 -6.14 -5.37
CA VAL A 484 -3.30 -6.27 -6.42
C VAL A 484 -3.68 -7.38 -7.39
N LEU A 485 -3.50 -7.12 -8.67
CA LEU A 485 -3.79 -8.05 -9.76
C LEU A 485 -2.52 -8.66 -10.36
N THR A 486 -2.59 -9.95 -10.62
CA THR A 486 -1.78 -10.65 -11.63
C THR A 486 -2.72 -11.14 -12.72
N PRO A 487 -2.23 -11.54 -13.91
CA PRO A 487 -3.08 -12.10 -14.96
C PRO A 487 -3.94 -13.28 -14.47
N ARG A 488 -3.37 -14.15 -13.66
CA ARG A 488 -4.09 -15.28 -13.06
C ARG A 488 -5.18 -14.80 -12.10
N LYS A 489 -4.87 -13.87 -11.21
CA LYS A 489 -5.83 -13.34 -10.23
C LYS A 489 -7.03 -12.69 -10.90
N LEU A 490 -6.80 -11.89 -11.95
CA LEU A 490 -7.90 -11.31 -12.73
C LEU A 490 -8.81 -12.38 -13.33
N LEU A 491 -8.24 -13.43 -13.95
CA LEU A 491 -9.04 -14.51 -14.52
C LEU A 491 -9.86 -15.24 -13.46
N ASP A 492 -9.31 -15.43 -12.27
CA ASP A 492 -10.03 -16.04 -11.15
C ASP A 492 -11.16 -15.12 -10.65
N ASP A 493 -10.93 -13.81 -10.54
CA ASP A 493 -11.94 -12.82 -10.18
C ASP A 493 -13.08 -12.77 -11.21
N ILE A 494 -12.76 -12.81 -12.54
CA ILE A 494 -13.76 -12.87 -13.61
C ILE A 494 -14.61 -14.16 -13.52
N LYS A 495 -14.01 -15.31 -13.23
CA LYS A 495 -14.75 -16.57 -13.04
C LYS A 495 -15.75 -16.51 -11.89
N MET A 496 -15.47 -15.67 -10.87
CA MET A 496 -16.36 -15.50 -9.74
C MET A 496 -17.61 -14.68 -10.07
N LEU A 497 -17.56 -13.78 -11.09
CA LEU A 497 -18.67 -12.87 -11.43
C LEU A 497 -20.00 -13.59 -11.76
N ASN A 498 -19.91 -14.81 -12.29
CA ASN A 498 -21.08 -15.61 -12.67
C ASN A 498 -21.51 -16.61 -11.57
N LYS A 499 -20.88 -16.61 -10.40
CA LYS A 499 -21.27 -17.49 -9.29
C LYS A 499 -22.36 -16.86 -8.44
N PRO A 500 -23.35 -17.66 -7.93
CA PRO A 500 -24.31 -17.16 -6.97
C PRO A 500 -23.64 -16.65 -5.70
N LYS A 501 -24.23 -15.62 -5.09
CA LYS A 501 -23.76 -14.95 -3.87
C LYS A 501 -23.45 -15.92 -2.71
N ASP A 502 -24.27 -16.95 -2.53
CA ASP A 502 -24.16 -17.96 -1.47
C ASP A 502 -22.88 -18.82 -1.57
N LYS A 503 -22.14 -18.74 -2.69
CA LYS A 503 -20.87 -19.45 -2.90
C LYS A 503 -19.64 -18.54 -2.87
N VAL A 504 -19.85 -17.26 -2.60
CA VAL A 504 -18.78 -16.28 -2.45
C VAL A 504 -18.62 -16.00 -0.97
N SER A 505 -17.57 -16.53 -0.34
CA SER A 505 -17.27 -16.24 1.08
C SER A 505 -16.75 -14.81 1.21
N PHE A 506 -17.46 -13.97 1.93
CA PHE A 506 -17.05 -12.63 2.27
C PHE A 506 -16.35 -12.64 3.62
N THR A 507 -15.09 -12.30 3.67
CA THR A 507 -14.24 -12.40 4.86
C THR A 507 -14.50 -11.35 5.94
N LYS A 508 -15.53 -10.51 5.83
CA LYS A 508 -15.77 -9.45 6.82
C LYS A 508 -16.81 -9.76 7.91
N ASP A 509 -17.62 -10.83 7.79
CA ASP A 509 -18.72 -11.10 8.72
C ASP A 509 -18.79 -12.55 9.27
N GLU A 510 -17.75 -13.36 9.17
CA GLU A 510 -17.64 -14.64 9.88
C GLU A 510 -16.58 -14.64 10.96
#